data_2f44155b2ecfecbba146b8e43cea5284
#
_entry.id   2f44155b2ecfecbba146b8e43cea5284
#
_cell.length_a   1.000
_cell.length_b   1.000
_cell.length_c   1.000
_cell.angle_alpha   90.00
_cell.angle_beta   90.00
_cell.angle_gamma   90.00
#
_symmetry.space_group_name_H-M   'P 1'
#
loop_
_entity.id
_entity.type
_entity.pdbx_description
1 polymer ?
#
loop_
_entity_poly.entity_id
_entity_poly.type
_entity_poly.pdbx_seq_one_letter_code
_entity_poly.pdbx_strand_id
1 'polypeptide(L)'
;VISMSSAAPGSLNSGFIFRQNIVKFADCTKTRCMSKYNIVEVSGKKDLKKFIKFPDELYKDCKQYVPALHSDQVFSLTKDPALDYCKHKLWMVMDGNKVVGRICAMINPRYNELYNKKRARFGWFDTINDIEVARLLIGTAEAWAKENGMTEIHGPLYYNTLGKQGMLVEGFENVPPFNCLYNFPYYNDFVTALGYEKECDWLQYKMDACQGVQDKMVRIAGMLKERYNLHEGLLSKLKKDKEMVKYFFKVYNESFAAAVYNFIPFTEKEIEHEAKVSMPFISDKVSSIVLDENNELVAFGIAFPSISGALQKAKGHLFPFGWFHLLKAMHNYEAVDLMLNRAVPKWQNKGVSAIFHCSMSDKYQAAKTRYAISNPQIETNSAVNVWGKYEHELYMRRRCYVKSL
;
A
#
# COMPACT_ATOMS: atom_id res chain seq x y z
N VAL A 1 61.54 -19.55 -7.48
CA VAL A 1 62.98 -19.77 -7.74
C VAL A 1 63.64 -18.43 -8.03
N ILE A 2 64.40 -17.93 -7.04
CA ILE A 2 65.66 -17.18 -7.17
C ILE A 2 65.59 -15.80 -7.90
N SER A 3 66.15 -14.67 -7.42
CA SER A 3 67.07 -14.38 -6.32
C SER A 3 67.21 -12.86 -6.14
N MET A 4 67.64 -12.52 -4.95
CA MET A 4 68.18 -11.22 -4.47
C MET A 4 69.21 -10.52 -5.33
N SER A 5 69.33 -9.16 -5.20
CA SER A 5 70.51 -8.45 -4.71
C SER A 5 70.23 -6.96 -4.62
N SER A 6 70.25 -6.36 -3.52
CA SER A 6 71.23 -5.61 -2.67
C SER A 6 72.07 -4.59 -3.41
N ALA A 7 71.92 -3.31 -3.08
CA ALA A 7 72.95 -2.36 -2.71
C ALA A 7 72.45 -0.96 -2.38
N ALA A 8 72.77 -0.44 -1.22
CA ALA A 8 72.85 0.97 -0.82
C ALA A 8 74.39 1.32 -0.77
N PRO A 9 74.87 2.56 -0.46
CA PRO A 9 74.23 3.84 -0.17
C PRO A 9 74.92 5.03 -0.85
N GLY A 10 74.36 6.21 -0.73
CA GLY A 10 75.10 7.46 -1.10
C GLY A 10 74.36 8.69 -0.61
N SER A 11 74.94 9.30 0.39
CA SER A 11 74.53 10.55 1.03
C SER A 11 74.78 11.77 0.12
N LEU A 12 73.88 12.77 0.16
CA LEU A 12 74.23 14.18 0.08
C LEU A 12 73.07 15.08 0.59
N ASN A 13 73.47 15.90 1.56
CA ASN A 13 72.67 17.00 2.19
C ASN A 13 72.33 18.07 1.14
N SER A 14 71.11 18.53 1.16
CA SER A 14 70.79 19.94 0.94
C SER A 14 69.45 20.29 1.64
N GLY A 15 69.56 21.18 2.60
CA GLY A 15 68.43 21.67 3.36
C GLY A 15 67.47 22.52 2.51
N PHE A 16 66.25 22.23 2.59
CA PHE A 16 65.18 23.15 2.21
C PHE A 16 64.24 23.37 3.41
N ILE A 17 64.24 24.62 3.82
CA ILE A 17 63.40 25.18 4.88
C ILE A 17 61.97 25.14 4.40
N PHE A 18 61.15 24.23 4.93
CA PHE A 18 59.67 24.30 4.79
C PHE A 18 59.13 25.34 5.78
N ARG A 19 58.78 26.52 5.25
CA ARG A 19 57.89 27.47 5.94
C ARG A 19 56.53 26.78 6.16
N GLN A 20 56.19 26.52 7.40
CA GLN A 20 54.86 26.20 7.85
C GLN A 20 53.93 27.41 7.58
N ASN A 21 53.15 27.31 6.48
CA ASN A 21 51.99 28.15 6.31
C ASN A 21 50.88 27.59 7.22
N ILE A 22 50.77 28.18 8.43
CA ILE A 22 49.61 28.04 9.27
C ILE A 22 48.45 28.77 8.59
N VAL A 23 47.65 28.00 7.85
CA VAL A 23 46.33 28.49 7.39
C VAL A 23 45.47 28.57 8.64
N LYS A 24 45.31 29.79 9.17
CA LYS A 24 44.31 30.12 10.17
C LYS A 24 42.96 29.73 9.56
N PHE A 25 42.34 28.69 10.07
CA PHE A 25 40.90 28.44 9.87
C PHE A 25 40.19 29.66 10.46
N ALA A 26 39.75 30.55 9.59
CA ALA A 26 38.87 31.62 9.93
C ALA A 26 37.57 30.97 10.40
N ASP A 27 37.24 31.24 11.63
CA ASP A 27 36.00 30.90 12.30
C ASP A 27 34.80 31.38 11.48
N CYS A 28 34.17 30.45 10.75
CA CYS A 28 32.96 30.71 10.00
C CYS A 28 31.80 30.71 10.96
N THR A 29 31.79 31.74 11.83
CA THR A 29 30.66 32.02 12.69
C THR A 29 29.47 32.48 11.89
N LYS A 30 28.44 31.57 11.82
CA LYS A 30 27.03 31.93 11.80
C LYS A 30 26.55 32.89 10.72
N THR A 31 26.54 32.44 9.49
CA THR A 31 25.38 32.74 8.64
C THR A 31 24.45 31.55 8.73
N ARG A 32 23.53 31.60 9.66
CA ARG A 32 22.37 30.70 9.73
C ARG A 32 21.58 31.00 8.48
N CYS A 33 21.86 30.28 7.38
CA CYS A 33 21.02 30.26 6.21
C CYS A 33 19.66 29.84 6.74
N MET A 34 18.76 30.79 6.94
CA MET A 34 17.40 30.47 7.36
C MET A 34 16.84 29.56 6.29
N SER A 35 16.69 28.29 6.61
CA SER A 35 16.06 27.32 5.72
C SER A 35 14.75 27.96 5.24
N LYS A 36 14.54 28.01 3.92
CA LYS A 36 13.29 28.46 3.31
C LYS A 36 12.09 27.71 3.88
N TYR A 37 12.31 26.50 4.33
CA TYR A 37 11.29 25.58 4.79
C TYR A 37 11.37 25.34 6.32
N ASN A 38 10.18 25.24 6.94
CA ASN A 38 10.04 24.88 8.34
C ASN A 38 9.27 23.59 8.49
N ILE A 39 9.78 22.66 9.33
CA ILE A 39 9.05 21.45 9.73
C ILE A 39 8.16 21.76 10.92
N VAL A 40 6.90 21.32 10.85
CA VAL A 40 5.90 21.55 11.92
C VAL A 40 5.23 20.22 12.25
N GLU A 41 5.21 19.85 13.54
CA GLU A 41 4.41 18.72 14.01
C GLU A 41 2.93 19.11 13.97
N VAL A 42 2.08 18.19 13.48
CA VAL A 42 0.64 18.40 13.37
C VAL A 42 0.02 18.38 14.75
N SER A 43 -0.58 19.49 15.17
CA SER A 43 -1.22 19.64 16.46
C SER A 43 -2.65 20.12 16.32
N GLY A 44 -3.60 19.32 16.82
CA GLY A 44 -5.02 19.67 16.83
C GLY A 44 -5.70 19.66 15.47
N LYS A 45 -6.99 19.99 15.49
CA LYS A 45 -7.90 19.83 14.32
C LYS A 45 -7.54 20.73 13.13
N LYS A 46 -6.99 21.94 13.39
CA LYS A 46 -6.67 22.91 12.33
C LYS A 46 -5.51 22.40 11.47
N ASP A 47 -4.46 21.90 12.10
CA ASP A 47 -3.29 21.41 11.38
C ASP A 47 -3.58 20.07 10.72
N LEU A 48 -4.34 19.17 11.38
CA LEU A 48 -4.81 17.93 10.77
C LEU A 48 -5.61 18.20 9.48
N LYS A 49 -6.46 19.22 9.49
CA LYS A 49 -7.20 19.63 8.28
C LYS A 49 -6.28 20.09 7.15
N LYS A 50 -5.21 20.85 7.46
CA LYS A 50 -4.19 21.24 6.47
C LYS A 50 -3.45 20.02 5.94
N PHE A 51 -3.02 19.13 6.83
CA PHE A 51 -2.35 17.89 6.50
C PHE A 51 -3.16 17.02 5.52
N ILE A 52 -4.46 16.85 5.79
CA ILE A 52 -5.37 16.03 4.96
C ILE A 52 -5.61 16.68 3.59
N LYS A 53 -5.75 18.01 3.54
CA LYS A 53 -6.07 18.74 2.31
C LYS A 53 -4.88 18.98 1.38
N PHE A 54 -3.65 18.85 1.84
CA PHE A 54 -2.47 19.13 1.03
C PHE A 54 -2.42 18.36 -0.29
N PRO A 55 -2.73 17.05 -0.36
CA PRO A 55 -2.75 16.34 -1.63
C PRO A 55 -3.77 16.87 -2.65
N ASP A 56 -4.91 17.39 -2.21
CA ASP A 56 -5.90 17.94 -3.12
C ASP A 56 -5.31 19.12 -3.92
N GLU A 57 -4.48 19.93 -3.27
CA GLU A 57 -3.79 21.04 -3.94
C GLU A 57 -2.59 20.56 -4.76
N LEU A 58 -1.82 19.61 -4.23
CA LEU A 58 -0.65 19.06 -4.90
C LEU A 58 -1.01 18.36 -6.22
N TYR A 59 -2.10 17.59 -6.22
CA TYR A 59 -2.53 16.79 -7.37
C TYR A 59 -3.71 17.40 -8.15
N LYS A 60 -4.05 18.67 -7.94
CA LYS A 60 -5.23 19.32 -8.54
C LYS A 60 -5.32 19.19 -10.07
N ASP A 61 -4.16 19.19 -10.74
CA ASP A 61 -4.06 19.12 -12.20
C ASP A 61 -3.71 17.70 -12.68
N CYS A 62 -3.62 16.71 -11.77
CA CYS A 62 -3.29 15.33 -12.06
C CYS A 62 -4.57 14.53 -12.35
N LYS A 63 -4.77 14.14 -13.62
CA LYS A 63 -5.95 13.37 -14.05
C LYS A 63 -6.01 11.95 -13.47
N GLN A 64 -4.88 11.39 -13.09
CA GLN A 64 -4.77 10.05 -12.54
C GLN A 64 -5.02 10.01 -11.03
N TYR A 65 -4.90 11.13 -10.33
CA TYR A 65 -5.06 11.15 -8.89
C TYR A 65 -6.49 10.80 -8.45
N VAL A 66 -6.60 9.87 -7.50
CA VAL A 66 -7.86 9.49 -6.86
C VAL A 66 -7.85 9.98 -5.41
N PRO A 67 -8.55 11.08 -5.09
CA PRO A 67 -8.58 11.63 -3.75
C PRO A 67 -9.28 10.67 -2.78
N ALA A 68 -8.68 10.49 -1.61
CA ALA A 68 -9.35 9.81 -0.51
C ALA A 68 -10.41 10.73 0.13
N LEU A 69 -11.48 10.14 0.66
CA LEU A 69 -12.47 10.92 1.41
C LEU A 69 -11.83 11.53 2.66
N HIS A 70 -12.03 12.81 2.88
CA HIS A 70 -11.45 13.51 4.04
C HIS A 70 -11.93 12.93 5.36
N SER A 71 -13.21 12.49 5.44
CA SER A 71 -13.76 11.81 6.61
C SER A 71 -12.96 10.55 6.97
N ASP A 72 -12.60 9.76 5.96
CA ASP A 72 -11.87 8.51 6.13
C ASP A 72 -10.42 8.79 6.55
N GLN A 73 -9.81 9.85 6.01
CA GLN A 73 -8.48 10.28 6.43
C GLN A 73 -8.47 10.79 7.88
N VAL A 74 -9.49 11.56 8.29
CA VAL A 74 -9.65 11.96 9.70
C VAL A 74 -9.79 10.72 10.57
N PHE A 75 -10.64 9.77 10.19
CA PHE A 75 -10.84 8.53 10.93
C PHE A 75 -9.53 7.75 11.06
N SER A 76 -8.85 7.46 9.95
CA SER A 76 -7.59 6.70 9.94
C SER A 76 -6.51 7.34 10.82
N LEU A 77 -6.43 8.67 10.87
CA LEU A 77 -5.41 9.39 11.63
C LEU A 77 -5.79 9.68 13.09
N THR A 78 -7.03 9.39 13.52
CA THR A 78 -7.48 9.77 14.88
C THR A 78 -8.29 8.71 15.61
N LYS A 79 -8.83 7.72 14.90
CA LYS A 79 -9.81 6.76 15.47
C LYS A 79 -9.63 5.33 14.96
N ASP A 80 -8.66 5.08 14.06
CA ASP A 80 -8.39 3.74 13.56
C ASP A 80 -8.12 2.79 14.74
N PRO A 81 -8.74 1.58 14.79
CA PRO A 81 -8.48 0.62 15.87
C PRO A 81 -7.00 0.25 16.03
N ALA A 82 -6.20 0.33 14.97
CA ALA A 82 -4.76 0.12 15.04
C ALA A 82 -4.03 1.14 15.94
N LEU A 83 -4.63 2.29 16.21
CA LEU A 83 -4.07 3.32 17.11
C LEU A 83 -4.12 2.91 18.59
N ASP A 84 -4.88 1.86 18.94
CA ASP A 84 -4.86 1.30 20.29
C ASP A 84 -3.47 0.72 20.64
N TYR A 85 -2.67 0.32 19.63
CA TYR A 85 -1.36 -0.28 19.81
C TYR A 85 -0.24 0.38 19.00
N CYS A 86 -0.54 1.07 17.91
CA CYS A 86 0.45 1.79 17.11
C CYS A 86 0.78 3.15 17.70
N LYS A 87 2.07 3.51 17.70
CA LYS A 87 2.49 4.90 17.89
C LYS A 87 2.59 5.57 16.52
N HIS A 88 2.17 6.83 16.41
CA HIS A 88 2.41 7.62 15.21
C HIS A 88 2.67 9.07 15.51
N LYS A 89 3.31 9.77 14.58
CA LYS A 89 3.44 11.22 14.52
C LYS A 89 3.32 11.72 13.11
N LEU A 90 2.81 12.94 12.99
CA LEU A 90 2.54 13.60 11.71
C LEU A 90 3.29 14.92 11.64
N TRP A 91 3.89 15.20 10.50
CA TRP A 91 4.57 16.48 10.24
C TRP A 91 4.20 17.04 8.88
N MET A 92 4.27 18.35 8.79
CA MET A 92 4.17 19.12 7.56
C MET A 92 5.43 19.96 7.39
N VAL A 93 5.86 20.13 6.15
CA VAL A 93 6.84 21.17 5.78
C VAL A 93 6.08 22.36 5.25
N MET A 94 6.45 23.54 5.76
CA MET A 94 5.83 24.82 5.43
C MET A 94 6.79 25.72 4.66
N ASP A 95 6.31 26.38 3.60
CA ASP A 95 6.91 27.55 2.98
C ASP A 95 6.05 28.75 3.35
N GLY A 96 6.49 29.53 4.35
CA GLY A 96 5.64 30.52 5.00
C GLY A 96 4.37 29.89 5.57
N ASN A 97 3.21 30.27 5.04
CA ASN A 97 1.90 29.74 5.46
C ASN A 97 1.40 28.58 4.60
N LYS A 98 2.13 28.17 3.56
CA LYS A 98 1.72 27.14 2.61
C LYS A 98 2.33 25.82 3.01
N VAL A 99 1.52 24.74 3.05
CA VAL A 99 2.01 23.37 3.15
C VAL A 99 2.66 22.98 1.83
N VAL A 100 3.88 22.45 1.88
CA VAL A 100 4.63 22.00 0.70
C VAL A 100 5.03 20.52 0.79
N GLY A 101 4.78 19.89 1.92
CA GLY A 101 4.96 18.46 2.10
C GLY A 101 4.36 17.95 3.41
N ARG A 102 4.10 16.65 3.48
CA ARG A 102 3.57 15.97 4.67
C ARG A 102 4.13 14.55 4.79
N ILE A 103 4.20 14.05 6.00
CA ILE A 103 4.58 12.67 6.31
C ILE A 103 3.94 12.22 7.62
N CYS A 104 3.62 10.93 7.72
CA CYS A 104 3.33 10.23 8.97
C CYS A 104 4.42 9.19 9.20
N ALA A 105 5.06 9.19 10.37
CA ALA A 105 5.84 8.06 10.84
C ALA A 105 5.04 7.26 11.86
N MET A 106 5.23 5.94 11.87
CA MET A 106 4.49 5.05 12.76
C MET A 106 5.33 3.85 13.18
N ILE A 107 5.04 3.33 14.37
CA ILE A 107 5.62 2.09 14.89
C ILE A 107 4.47 1.16 15.23
N ASN A 108 4.47 -0.02 14.63
CA ASN A 108 3.54 -1.08 14.94
C ASN A 108 4.26 -2.14 15.80
N PRO A 109 4.05 -2.18 17.12
CA PRO A 109 4.73 -3.10 18.01
C PRO A 109 4.36 -4.57 17.74
N ARG A 110 3.12 -4.85 17.31
CA ARG A 110 2.69 -6.21 16.95
C ARG A 110 3.46 -6.74 15.73
N TYR A 111 3.73 -5.87 14.75
CA TYR A 111 4.60 -6.21 13.63
C TYR A 111 6.02 -6.52 14.11
N ASN A 112 6.58 -5.65 14.95
CA ASN A 112 7.95 -5.77 15.42
C ASN A 112 8.14 -7.05 16.26
N GLU A 113 7.17 -7.40 17.08
CA GLU A 113 7.16 -8.64 17.86
C GLU A 113 7.04 -9.87 16.94
N LEU A 114 6.05 -9.87 16.02
CA LEU A 114 5.78 -11.02 15.14
C LEU A 114 6.98 -11.36 14.24
N TYR A 115 7.69 -10.34 13.74
CA TYR A 115 8.81 -10.51 12.81
C TYR A 115 10.19 -10.38 13.47
N ASN A 116 10.25 -10.20 14.79
CA ASN A 116 11.48 -9.94 15.56
C ASN A 116 12.30 -8.78 14.94
N LYS A 117 11.64 -7.64 14.70
CA LYS A 117 12.21 -6.45 14.08
C LYS A 117 12.17 -5.24 15.02
N LYS A 118 13.03 -4.27 14.77
CA LYS A 118 12.99 -2.91 15.36
C LYS A 118 12.78 -1.91 14.24
N ARG A 119 11.57 -1.87 13.68
CA ARG A 119 11.27 -1.19 12.43
C ARG A 119 10.15 -0.17 12.59
N ALA A 120 10.39 1.05 12.12
CA ALA A 120 9.36 2.05 11.92
C ALA A 120 8.81 1.98 10.49
N ARG A 121 7.65 2.59 10.26
CA ARG A 121 7.04 2.79 8.95
C ARG A 121 6.92 4.28 8.67
N PHE A 122 6.96 4.66 7.39
CA PHE A 122 6.46 5.95 6.94
C PHE A 122 5.29 5.76 5.97
N GLY A 123 4.34 6.69 6.01
CA GLY A 123 3.19 6.74 5.13
C GLY A 123 2.66 8.17 5.04
N TRP A 124 1.55 8.39 4.32
CA TRP A 124 1.04 9.75 4.05
C TRP A 124 2.14 10.70 3.60
N PHE A 125 3.09 10.17 2.82
CA PHE A 125 4.22 10.92 2.31
C PHE A 125 3.83 11.59 1.00
N ASP A 126 3.72 12.91 1.03
CA ASP A 126 3.50 13.75 -0.14
C ASP A 126 4.40 14.97 -0.09
N THR A 127 4.97 15.36 -1.23
CA THR A 127 5.91 16.48 -1.33
C THR A 127 5.82 17.15 -2.69
N ILE A 128 6.06 18.46 -2.75
CA ILE A 128 6.32 19.14 -4.01
C ILE A 128 7.62 18.62 -4.65
N ASN A 129 7.86 18.96 -5.92
CA ASN A 129 9.09 18.56 -6.62
C ASN A 129 10.31 19.40 -6.13
N ASP A 130 10.68 19.14 -4.87
CA ASP A 130 11.84 19.73 -4.22
C ASP A 130 12.41 18.71 -3.21
N ILE A 131 13.65 18.25 -3.46
CA ILE A 131 14.31 17.23 -2.64
C ILE A 131 14.56 17.72 -1.20
N GLU A 132 14.72 19.02 -0.97
CA GLU A 132 14.95 19.53 0.39
C GLU A 132 13.69 19.38 1.26
N VAL A 133 12.50 19.50 0.66
CA VAL A 133 11.24 19.20 1.36
C VAL A 133 11.16 17.71 1.73
N ALA A 134 11.49 16.83 0.78
CA ALA A 134 11.53 15.39 1.03
C ALA A 134 12.56 15.03 2.11
N ARG A 135 13.75 15.65 2.07
CA ARG A 135 14.83 15.46 3.05
C ARG A 135 14.40 15.84 4.46
N LEU A 136 13.72 16.98 4.62
CA LEU A 136 13.19 17.43 5.91
C LEU A 136 12.14 16.45 6.45
N LEU A 137 11.20 16.00 5.62
CA LEU A 137 10.15 15.06 6.02
C LEU A 137 10.73 13.71 6.43
N ILE A 138 11.50 13.09 5.55
CA ILE A 138 12.10 11.77 5.76
C ILE A 138 13.08 11.82 6.94
N GLY A 139 13.97 12.82 6.99
CA GLY A 139 14.93 12.96 8.10
C GLY A 139 14.25 13.14 9.46
N THR A 140 13.10 13.85 9.51
CA THR A 140 12.32 13.97 10.74
C THR A 140 11.68 12.64 11.15
N ALA A 141 11.15 11.88 10.20
CA ALA A 141 10.61 10.54 10.47
C ALA A 141 11.71 9.57 10.95
N GLU A 142 12.89 9.61 10.33
CA GLU A 142 14.06 8.81 10.73
C GLU A 142 14.55 9.17 12.14
N ALA A 143 14.65 10.46 12.46
CA ALA A 143 15.04 10.93 13.80
C ALA A 143 14.07 10.44 14.86
N TRP A 144 12.77 10.61 14.64
CA TRP A 144 11.74 10.10 15.54
C TRP A 144 11.78 8.57 15.69
N ALA A 145 12.03 7.83 14.61
CA ALA A 145 12.18 6.37 14.65
C ALA A 145 13.37 5.97 15.54
N LYS A 146 14.53 6.63 15.38
CA LYS A 146 15.73 6.41 16.23
C LYS A 146 15.47 6.71 17.70
N GLU A 147 14.82 7.82 18.00
CA GLU A 147 14.44 8.21 19.36
C GLU A 147 13.54 7.17 20.04
N ASN A 148 12.74 6.42 19.25
CA ASN A 148 11.91 5.32 19.72
C ASN A 148 12.60 3.94 19.64
N GLY A 149 13.93 3.89 19.43
CA GLY A 149 14.72 2.66 19.46
C GLY A 149 14.59 1.79 18.21
N MET A 150 14.13 2.33 17.09
CA MET A 150 14.07 1.60 15.83
C MET A 150 15.41 1.65 15.11
N THR A 151 15.76 0.57 14.42
CA THR A 151 17.00 0.40 13.66
C THR A 151 16.80 0.44 12.15
N GLU A 152 15.54 0.36 11.73
CA GLU A 152 15.15 0.39 10.32
C GLU A 152 13.86 1.22 10.17
N ILE A 153 13.69 1.80 8.98
CA ILE A 153 12.43 2.42 8.56
C ILE A 153 12.07 1.96 7.15
N HIS A 154 10.80 1.66 6.92
CA HIS A 154 10.30 1.23 5.61
C HIS A 154 8.96 1.86 5.24
N GLY A 155 8.64 1.86 3.93
CA GLY A 155 7.39 2.43 3.44
C GLY A 155 7.41 2.79 1.96
N PRO A 156 6.38 3.50 1.46
CA PRO A 156 5.22 3.94 2.25
C PRO A 156 4.27 2.80 2.58
N LEU A 157 3.84 2.75 3.83
CA LEU A 157 2.91 1.75 4.37
C LEU A 157 1.99 2.41 5.39
N TYR A 158 0.75 1.90 5.52
CA TYR A 158 -0.16 2.31 6.59
C TYR A 158 -0.09 1.33 7.77
N TYR A 159 -1.03 1.40 8.72
CA TYR A 159 -0.97 0.65 9.98
C TYR A 159 -1.02 -0.86 9.79
N ASN A 160 -1.86 -1.34 8.88
CA ASN A 160 -2.09 -2.76 8.60
C ASN A 160 -2.08 -3.07 7.10
N THR A 161 -2.31 -4.32 6.73
CA THR A 161 -2.21 -4.82 5.35
C THR A 161 -3.39 -4.47 4.45
N LEU A 162 -4.52 -4.00 4.98
CA LEU A 162 -5.61 -3.45 4.19
C LEU A 162 -5.42 -1.95 3.90
N GLY A 163 -4.51 -1.30 4.63
CA GLY A 163 -4.12 0.08 4.35
C GLY A 163 -3.38 0.22 3.04
N LYS A 164 -3.29 1.45 2.55
CA LYS A 164 -2.57 1.76 1.31
C LYS A 164 -1.08 1.45 1.44
N GLN A 165 -0.50 0.81 0.41
CA GLN A 165 0.86 0.30 0.42
C GLN A 165 1.60 0.64 -0.87
N GLY A 166 2.90 0.89 -0.72
CA GLY A 166 3.86 1.04 -1.82
C GLY A 166 3.76 2.36 -2.58
N MET A 167 4.91 2.85 -2.99
CA MET A 167 5.08 4.00 -3.88
C MET A 167 4.95 3.52 -5.32
N LEU A 168 4.19 4.23 -6.15
CA LEU A 168 4.07 3.94 -7.57
C LEU A 168 5.42 4.15 -8.25
N VAL A 169 5.89 3.15 -9.01
CA VAL A 169 7.15 3.17 -9.75
C VAL A 169 6.95 2.95 -11.26
N GLU A 170 5.80 2.38 -11.67
CA GLU A 170 5.47 2.10 -13.06
C GLU A 170 3.95 2.16 -13.26
N GLY A 171 3.46 2.67 -14.42
CA GLY A 171 2.02 2.83 -14.71
C GLY A 171 1.48 4.18 -14.26
N PHE A 172 2.28 5.25 -14.29
CA PHE A 172 1.89 6.60 -13.88
C PHE A 172 0.77 7.22 -14.72
N GLU A 173 0.58 6.73 -15.94
CA GLU A 173 -0.49 7.13 -16.86
C GLU A 173 -1.86 6.56 -16.50
N ASN A 174 -1.90 5.58 -15.61
CA ASN A 174 -3.10 4.86 -15.22
C ASN A 174 -3.79 5.49 -13.99
N VAL A 175 -5.11 5.27 -13.88
CA VAL A 175 -5.88 5.65 -12.69
C VAL A 175 -5.83 4.50 -11.68
N PRO A 176 -5.30 4.71 -10.46
CA PRO A 176 -5.21 3.63 -9.48
C PRO A 176 -6.59 3.23 -8.95
N PRO A 177 -6.77 1.97 -8.52
CA PRO A 177 -7.87 1.58 -7.65
C PRO A 177 -7.90 2.42 -6.38
N PHE A 178 -9.08 2.61 -5.81
CA PHE A 178 -9.31 3.49 -4.66
C PHE A 178 -8.48 3.16 -3.41
N ASN A 179 -8.10 1.90 -3.25
CA ASN A 179 -7.27 1.39 -2.15
C ASN A 179 -5.76 1.55 -2.40
N CYS A 180 -5.37 2.19 -3.49
CA CYS A 180 -3.97 2.40 -3.85
C CYS A 180 -3.57 3.88 -3.73
N LEU A 181 -2.26 4.11 -3.55
CA LEU A 181 -1.68 5.44 -3.59
C LEU A 181 -1.39 5.87 -5.03
N TYR A 182 -1.38 7.18 -5.27
CA TYR A 182 -0.75 7.80 -6.44
C TYR A 182 0.34 8.75 -5.95
N ASN A 183 1.43 8.81 -6.67
CA ASN A 183 2.51 9.77 -6.45
C ASN A 183 3.16 10.14 -7.78
N PHE A 184 3.80 11.30 -7.84
CA PHE A 184 4.60 11.68 -9.00
C PHE A 184 5.89 10.84 -9.13
N PRO A 185 6.46 10.69 -10.34
CA PRO A 185 7.68 9.91 -10.57
C PRO A 185 8.88 10.36 -9.72
N TYR A 186 9.06 11.65 -9.51
CA TYR A 186 10.21 12.20 -8.75
C TYR A 186 10.27 11.74 -7.29
N TYR A 187 9.21 11.16 -6.72
CA TYR A 187 9.25 10.61 -5.35
C TYR A 187 10.26 9.47 -5.25
N ASN A 188 10.32 8.63 -6.28
CA ASN A 188 11.24 7.50 -6.32
C ASN A 188 12.70 7.96 -6.35
N ASP A 189 12.99 9.00 -7.14
CA ASP A 189 14.31 9.60 -7.21
C ASP A 189 14.73 10.18 -5.86
N PHE A 190 13.78 10.86 -5.18
CA PHE A 190 14.06 11.47 -3.88
C PHE A 190 14.35 10.42 -2.79
N VAL A 191 13.52 9.39 -2.64
CA VAL A 191 13.77 8.38 -1.60
C VAL A 191 15.04 7.58 -1.87
N THR A 192 15.35 7.30 -3.15
CA THR A 192 16.62 6.66 -3.54
C THR A 192 17.81 7.55 -3.23
N ALA A 193 17.75 8.84 -3.58
CA ALA A 193 18.81 9.82 -3.25
C ALA A 193 18.99 10.01 -1.74
N LEU A 194 17.97 9.73 -0.93
CA LEU A 194 18.02 9.76 0.53
C LEU A 194 18.50 8.43 1.14
N GLY A 195 18.96 7.48 0.31
CA GLY A 195 19.59 6.24 0.75
C GLY A 195 18.63 5.09 1.06
N TYR A 196 17.42 5.14 0.51
CA TYR A 196 16.48 4.03 0.59
C TYR A 196 16.71 3.05 -0.55
N GLU A 197 16.55 1.78 -0.25
CA GLU A 197 16.68 0.67 -1.20
C GLU A 197 15.33 -0.01 -1.39
N LYS A 198 15.18 -0.73 -2.52
CA LYS A 198 14.01 -1.58 -2.77
C LYS A 198 13.95 -2.69 -1.73
N GLU A 199 12.81 -2.84 -1.06
CA GLU A 199 12.52 -3.99 -0.22
C GLU A 199 11.68 -5.04 -0.97
N CYS A 200 10.58 -4.63 -1.59
CA CYS A 200 9.75 -5.49 -2.43
C CYS A 200 8.90 -4.66 -3.40
N ASP A 201 8.43 -5.31 -4.44
CA ASP A 201 7.46 -4.75 -5.37
C ASP A 201 6.10 -5.48 -5.28
N TRP A 202 5.03 -4.73 -5.52
CA TRP A 202 3.70 -5.25 -5.79
C TRP A 202 3.33 -4.97 -7.23
N LEU A 203 2.77 -5.98 -7.88
CA LEU A 203 2.32 -5.94 -9.26
C LEU A 203 0.79 -5.92 -9.29
N GLN A 204 0.23 -5.08 -10.15
CA GLN A 204 -1.19 -5.02 -10.45
C GLN A 204 -1.40 -5.28 -11.93
N TYR A 205 -2.36 -6.12 -12.24
CA TYR A 205 -2.67 -6.50 -13.60
C TYR A 205 -4.07 -6.02 -13.98
N LYS A 206 -4.21 -5.61 -15.23
CA LYS A 206 -5.50 -5.36 -15.86
C LYS A 206 -5.80 -6.47 -16.84
N MET A 207 -7.03 -6.94 -16.85
CA MET A 207 -7.50 -8.02 -17.71
C MET A 207 -8.86 -7.68 -18.31
N ASP A 208 -9.14 -8.22 -19.48
CA ASP A 208 -10.46 -8.19 -20.05
C ASP A 208 -11.40 -9.05 -19.20
N ALA A 209 -12.45 -8.45 -18.67
CA ALA A 209 -13.42 -9.15 -17.82
C ALA A 209 -14.45 -9.96 -18.62
N CYS A 210 -14.60 -9.68 -19.92
CA CYS A 210 -15.53 -10.39 -20.80
C CYS A 210 -14.92 -11.60 -21.52
N GLN A 211 -13.59 -11.80 -21.46
CA GLN A 211 -12.94 -12.93 -22.15
C GLN A 211 -13.38 -14.31 -21.64
N GLY A 212 -14.01 -14.38 -20.47
CA GLY A 212 -14.38 -15.64 -19.85
C GLY A 212 -13.20 -16.35 -19.19
N VAL A 213 -13.43 -17.58 -18.76
CA VAL A 213 -12.41 -18.49 -18.25
C VAL A 213 -12.19 -19.65 -19.23
N GLN A 214 -11.00 -20.22 -19.22
CA GLN A 214 -10.68 -21.37 -20.10
C GLN A 214 -11.61 -22.56 -19.81
N ASP A 215 -12.03 -23.29 -20.85
CA ASP A 215 -12.88 -24.50 -20.75
C ASP A 215 -12.34 -25.52 -19.74
N LYS A 216 -11.02 -25.65 -19.67
CA LYS A 216 -10.37 -26.51 -18.67
C LYS A 216 -10.74 -26.12 -17.25
N MET A 217 -10.82 -24.82 -16.94
CA MET A 217 -11.20 -24.32 -15.61
C MET A 217 -12.68 -24.60 -15.33
N VAL A 218 -13.55 -24.41 -16.31
CA VAL A 218 -14.99 -24.73 -16.20
C VAL A 218 -15.19 -26.22 -15.88
N ARG A 219 -14.49 -27.12 -16.60
CA ARG A 219 -14.55 -28.57 -16.33
C ARG A 219 -14.03 -28.92 -14.92
N ILE A 220 -12.92 -28.32 -14.51
CA ILE A 220 -12.38 -28.54 -13.16
C ILE A 220 -13.38 -28.06 -12.10
N ALA A 221 -13.97 -26.89 -12.27
CA ALA A 221 -14.96 -26.36 -11.33
C ALA A 221 -16.17 -27.29 -11.21
N GLY A 222 -16.70 -27.81 -12.33
CA GLY A 222 -17.80 -28.79 -12.34
C GLY A 222 -17.46 -30.07 -11.59
N MET A 223 -16.32 -30.69 -11.93
CA MET A 223 -15.86 -31.92 -11.26
C MET A 223 -15.66 -31.72 -9.74
N LEU A 224 -15.14 -30.56 -9.31
CA LEU A 224 -14.93 -30.29 -7.90
C LEU A 224 -16.25 -30.05 -7.16
N LYS A 225 -17.22 -29.36 -7.77
CA LYS A 225 -18.58 -29.20 -7.22
C LYS A 225 -19.22 -30.55 -6.94
N GLU A 226 -19.19 -31.46 -7.93
CA GLU A 226 -19.76 -32.81 -7.78
C GLU A 226 -18.98 -33.66 -6.75
N ARG A 227 -17.65 -33.73 -6.87
CA ARG A 227 -16.81 -34.58 -6.02
C ARG A 227 -16.90 -34.27 -4.54
N TYR A 228 -17.00 -32.99 -4.19
CA TYR A 228 -16.96 -32.51 -2.81
C TYR A 228 -18.26 -31.88 -2.35
N ASN A 229 -19.32 -32.03 -3.12
CA ASN A 229 -20.64 -31.45 -2.85
C ASN A 229 -20.59 -29.95 -2.52
N LEU A 230 -19.80 -29.21 -3.37
CA LEU A 230 -19.60 -27.77 -3.19
C LEU A 230 -20.65 -26.98 -3.97
N HIS A 231 -21.09 -25.87 -3.37
CA HIS A 231 -22.05 -24.97 -4.00
C HIS A 231 -21.70 -23.49 -3.79
N GLU A 232 -22.31 -22.64 -4.60
CA GLU A 232 -22.16 -21.18 -4.43
C GLU A 232 -23.07 -20.67 -3.33
N GLY A 233 -22.48 -19.91 -2.41
CA GLY A 233 -23.21 -19.21 -1.38
C GLY A 233 -23.56 -17.78 -1.79
N LEU A 234 -24.45 -17.15 -1.01
CA LEU A 234 -24.82 -15.75 -1.18
C LEU A 234 -24.16 -14.89 -0.10
N LEU A 235 -23.33 -13.93 -0.51
CA LEU A 235 -22.73 -12.94 0.38
C LEU A 235 -23.78 -12.09 1.10
N SER A 236 -24.91 -11.82 0.44
CA SER A 236 -26.05 -11.12 1.05
C SER A 236 -26.66 -11.86 2.24
N LYS A 237 -26.54 -13.19 2.29
CA LYS A 237 -26.92 -13.98 3.49
C LYS A 237 -25.83 -13.93 4.54
N LEU A 238 -24.57 -14.12 4.14
CA LEU A 238 -23.40 -14.07 5.05
C LEU A 238 -23.35 -12.75 5.83
N LYS A 239 -23.57 -11.62 5.17
CA LYS A 239 -23.55 -10.29 5.80
C LYS A 239 -24.56 -10.11 6.95
N LYS A 240 -25.65 -10.86 6.94
CA LYS A 240 -26.71 -10.78 7.97
C LYS A 240 -26.36 -11.59 9.21
N ASP A 241 -25.43 -12.53 9.08
CA ASP A 241 -24.98 -13.39 10.16
C ASP A 241 -23.65 -12.87 10.73
N LYS A 242 -23.69 -12.32 11.94
CA LYS A 242 -22.51 -11.74 12.59
C LYS A 242 -21.43 -12.79 12.88
N GLU A 243 -21.78 -14.02 13.19
CA GLU A 243 -20.83 -15.08 13.46
C GLU A 243 -20.13 -15.53 12.17
N MET A 244 -20.86 -15.59 11.05
CA MET A 244 -20.28 -15.87 9.75
C MET A 244 -19.33 -14.74 9.29
N VAL A 245 -19.64 -13.49 9.61
CA VAL A 245 -18.73 -12.36 9.32
C VAL A 245 -17.46 -12.46 10.15
N LYS A 246 -17.56 -12.77 11.44
CA LYS A 246 -16.38 -13.01 12.30
C LYS A 246 -15.58 -14.20 11.80
N TYR A 247 -16.25 -15.28 11.42
CA TYR A 247 -15.60 -16.47 10.84
C TYR A 247 -14.83 -16.13 9.54
N PHE A 248 -15.42 -15.32 8.65
CA PHE A 248 -14.74 -14.84 7.45
C PHE A 248 -13.42 -14.13 7.76
N PHE A 249 -13.41 -13.23 8.74
CA PHE A 249 -12.18 -12.51 9.14
C PHE A 249 -11.18 -13.41 9.90
N LYS A 250 -11.66 -14.41 10.64
CA LYS A 250 -10.78 -15.44 11.21
C LYS A 250 -10.08 -16.22 10.10
N VAL A 251 -10.82 -16.67 9.10
CA VAL A 251 -10.28 -17.33 7.90
C VAL A 251 -9.32 -16.40 7.16
N TYR A 252 -9.62 -15.12 7.08
CA TYR A 252 -8.71 -14.12 6.51
C TYR A 252 -7.37 -14.12 7.27
N ASN A 253 -7.39 -13.98 8.59
CA ASN A 253 -6.18 -14.00 9.41
C ASN A 253 -5.35 -15.27 9.21
N GLU A 254 -5.98 -16.45 9.20
CA GLU A 254 -5.31 -17.74 9.03
C GLU A 254 -4.77 -17.94 7.61
N SER A 255 -5.52 -17.50 6.60
CA SER A 255 -5.20 -17.77 5.20
C SER A 255 -4.13 -16.86 4.62
N PHE A 256 -4.01 -15.63 5.12
CA PHE A 256 -3.11 -14.62 4.57
C PHE A 256 -1.76 -14.52 5.30
N ALA A 257 -1.63 -15.09 6.50
CA ALA A 257 -0.42 -15.00 7.31
C ALA A 257 0.87 -15.41 6.57
N ALA A 258 0.80 -16.43 5.71
CA ALA A 258 1.95 -16.93 4.94
C ALA A 258 2.08 -16.34 3.52
N ALA A 259 1.10 -15.54 3.06
CA ALA A 259 1.01 -15.15 1.65
C ALA A 259 1.12 -13.63 1.42
N VAL A 260 0.96 -12.83 2.45
CA VAL A 260 0.95 -11.38 2.35
C VAL A 260 2.16 -10.79 3.05
N TYR A 261 2.88 -9.96 2.32
CA TYR A 261 4.03 -9.24 2.86
C TYR A 261 3.60 -8.34 4.03
N ASN A 262 4.37 -8.38 5.11
CA ASN A 262 4.12 -7.63 6.35
C ASN A 262 2.74 -7.89 6.99
N PHE A 263 2.17 -9.07 6.78
CA PHE A 263 0.86 -9.41 7.32
C PHE A 263 0.86 -9.33 8.85
N ILE A 264 -0.16 -8.69 9.39
CA ILE A 264 -0.43 -8.62 10.82
C ILE A 264 -1.87 -9.06 11.02
N PRO A 265 -2.14 -10.11 11.81
CA PRO A 265 -3.52 -10.54 12.07
C PRO A 265 -4.33 -9.42 12.70
N PHE A 266 -5.56 -9.24 12.24
CA PHE A 266 -6.49 -8.27 12.82
C PHE A 266 -6.85 -8.61 14.26
N THR A 267 -6.96 -7.59 15.08
CA THR A 267 -7.62 -7.66 16.38
C THR A 267 -9.13 -7.74 16.23
N GLU A 268 -9.84 -8.12 17.27
CA GLU A 268 -11.31 -8.14 17.25
C GLU A 268 -11.92 -6.77 16.91
N LYS A 269 -11.36 -5.68 17.45
CA LYS A 269 -11.79 -4.31 17.12
C LYS A 269 -11.58 -3.96 15.64
N GLU A 270 -10.44 -4.36 15.06
CA GLU A 270 -10.19 -4.18 13.63
C GLU A 270 -11.18 -5.00 12.79
N ILE A 271 -11.46 -6.24 13.19
CA ILE A 271 -12.47 -7.09 12.53
C ILE A 271 -13.87 -6.44 12.59
N GLU A 272 -14.28 -5.97 13.75
CA GLU A 272 -15.59 -5.30 13.90
C GLU A 272 -15.67 -4.02 13.05
N HIS A 273 -14.58 -3.25 12.99
CA HIS A 273 -14.50 -2.06 12.16
C HIS A 273 -14.57 -2.40 10.68
N GLU A 274 -13.73 -3.33 10.20
CA GLU A 274 -13.69 -3.75 8.80
C GLU A 274 -15.02 -4.38 8.37
N ALA A 275 -15.64 -5.19 9.21
CA ALA A 275 -16.97 -5.72 8.96
C ALA A 275 -18.01 -4.61 8.77
N LYS A 276 -17.96 -3.56 9.58
CA LYS A 276 -18.88 -2.43 9.49
C LYS A 276 -18.64 -1.58 8.23
N VAL A 277 -17.39 -1.38 7.85
CA VAL A 277 -17.00 -0.46 6.76
C VAL A 277 -17.02 -1.18 5.42
N SER A 278 -16.47 -2.38 5.32
CA SER A 278 -16.25 -3.07 4.03
C SER A 278 -17.45 -3.92 3.61
N MET A 279 -18.12 -4.58 4.55
CA MET A 279 -19.24 -5.48 4.23
C MET A 279 -20.41 -4.82 3.46
N PRO A 280 -20.80 -3.55 3.70
CA PRO A 280 -21.85 -2.92 2.89
C PRO A 280 -21.54 -2.85 1.40
N PHE A 281 -20.27 -2.77 1.03
CA PHE A 281 -19.82 -2.65 -0.37
C PHE A 281 -19.64 -3.99 -1.08
N ILE A 282 -19.51 -5.09 -0.34
CA ILE A 282 -19.41 -6.43 -0.94
C ILE A 282 -20.77 -6.82 -1.55
N SER A 283 -20.77 -7.32 -2.77
CA SER A 283 -21.99 -7.61 -3.54
C SER A 283 -21.91 -8.95 -4.25
N ASP A 284 -23.02 -9.71 -4.24
CA ASP A 284 -23.18 -10.94 -5.03
C ASP A 284 -23.06 -10.70 -6.54
N LYS A 285 -23.20 -9.44 -7.00
CA LYS A 285 -23.09 -9.07 -8.41
C LYS A 285 -21.68 -9.19 -8.96
N VAL A 286 -20.65 -9.01 -8.13
CA VAL A 286 -19.24 -8.95 -8.55
C VAL A 286 -18.34 -9.90 -7.77
N SER A 287 -18.85 -10.54 -6.73
CA SER A 287 -18.09 -11.42 -5.83
C SER A 287 -18.73 -12.81 -5.75
N SER A 288 -17.97 -13.80 -5.29
CA SER A 288 -18.46 -15.18 -5.14
C SER A 288 -17.87 -15.81 -3.88
N ILE A 289 -18.67 -16.64 -3.20
CA ILE A 289 -18.22 -17.53 -2.14
C ILE A 289 -18.61 -18.97 -2.47
N VAL A 290 -17.77 -19.91 -2.06
CA VAL A 290 -17.98 -21.34 -2.22
C VAL A 290 -18.16 -21.95 -0.84
N LEU A 291 -19.20 -22.73 -0.68
CA LEU A 291 -19.58 -23.42 0.56
C LEU A 291 -19.56 -24.94 0.34
N ASP A 292 -19.32 -25.70 1.40
CA ASP A 292 -19.49 -27.16 1.39
C ASP A 292 -20.94 -27.56 1.79
N GLU A 293 -21.19 -28.86 1.89
CA GLU A 293 -22.49 -29.43 2.22
C GLU A 293 -23.05 -28.99 3.59
N ASN A 294 -22.17 -28.57 4.50
CA ASN A 294 -22.52 -28.05 5.83
C ASN A 294 -22.67 -26.52 5.84
N ASN A 295 -22.59 -25.86 4.68
CA ASN A 295 -22.51 -24.41 4.52
C ASN A 295 -21.27 -23.76 5.16
N GLU A 296 -20.19 -24.53 5.37
CA GLU A 296 -18.91 -23.97 5.80
C GLU A 296 -18.17 -23.31 4.61
N LEU A 297 -17.44 -22.23 4.89
CA LEU A 297 -16.70 -21.50 3.87
C LEU A 297 -15.52 -22.33 3.34
N VAL A 298 -15.48 -22.54 2.04
CA VAL A 298 -14.43 -23.26 1.30
C VAL A 298 -13.48 -22.31 0.61
N ALA A 299 -14.02 -21.33 -0.10
CA ALA A 299 -13.25 -20.36 -0.85
C ALA A 299 -14.08 -19.09 -1.12
N PHE A 300 -13.40 -18.00 -1.43
CA PHE A 300 -14.05 -16.74 -1.79
C PHE A 300 -13.23 -15.95 -2.80
N GLY A 301 -13.96 -15.18 -3.61
CA GLY A 301 -13.44 -14.11 -4.47
C GLY A 301 -14.25 -12.85 -4.22
N ILE A 302 -13.61 -11.81 -3.68
CA ILE A 302 -14.23 -10.52 -3.37
C ILE A 302 -13.74 -9.48 -4.37
N ALA A 303 -14.66 -8.79 -4.99
CA ALA A 303 -14.43 -7.66 -5.86
C ALA A 303 -15.39 -6.52 -5.55
N PHE A 304 -15.02 -5.32 -5.94
CA PHE A 304 -15.87 -4.14 -5.89
C PHE A 304 -16.04 -3.55 -7.28
N PRO A 305 -17.21 -2.97 -7.61
CA PRO A 305 -17.29 -2.06 -8.72
C PRO A 305 -16.22 -0.96 -8.57
N SER A 306 -15.51 -0.62 -9.64
CA SER A 306 -14.48 0.41 -9.54
C SER A 306 -15.10 1.78 -9.26
N ILE A 307 -14.73 2.36 -8.13
CA ILE A 307 -15.26 3.67 -7.66
C ILE A 307 -14.27 4.82 -7.85
N SER A 308 -13.09 4.56 -8.43
CA SER A 308 -12.03 5.57 -8.55
C SER A 308 -12.50 6.83 -9.30
N GLY A 309 -13.22 6.68 -10.41
CA GLY A 309 -13.78 7.82 -11.14
C GLY A 309 -14.87 8.57 -10.38
N ALA A 310 -15.61 7.91 -9.49
CA ALA A 310 -16.58 8.56 -8.62
C ALA A 310 -15.89 9.37 -7.52
N LEU A 311 -14.81 8.83 -6.93
CA LEU A 311 -13.99 9.55 -5.94
C LEU A 311 -13.30 10.78 -6.54
N GLN A 312 -12.85 10.71 -7.80
CA GLN A 312 -12.31 11.85 -8.53
C GLN A 312 -13.37 12.98 -8.63
N LYS A 313 -14.63 12.62 -8.95
CA LYS A 313 -15.75 13.58 -9.00
C LYS A 313 -16.13 14.10 -7.62
N ALA A 314 -16.02 13.28 -6.59
CA ALA A 314 -16.32 13.65 -5.20
C ALA A 314 -15.27 14.59 -4.59
N LYS A 315 -14.04 14.67 -5.15
CA LYS A 315 -12.96 15.58 -4.71
C LYS A 315 -12.73 15.54 -3.19
N GLY A 316 -12.70 14.34 -2.60
CA GLY A 316 -12.48 14.13 -1.16
C GLY A 316 -13.71 14.38 -0.26
N HIS A 317 -14.89 14.68 -0.82
CA HIS A 317 -16.09 15.00 -0.06
C HIS A 317 -17.31 14.14 -0.44
N LEU A 318 -17.99 13.56 0.56
CA LEU A 318 -19.26 12.87 0.32
C LEU A 318 -20.41 13.84 0.06
N PHE A 319 -20.46 14.96 0.75
CA PHE A 319 -21.52 15.94 0.65
C PHE A 319 -21.05 17.22 -0.06
N PRO A 320 -21.91 17.90 -0.85
CA PRO A 320 -23.33 17.56 -1.06
C PRO A 320 -23.60 16.47 -2.11
N PHE A 321 -22.72 16.21 -3.10
CA PHE A 321 -23.02 15.32 -4.24
C PHE A 321 -22.09 14.10 -4.39
N GLY A 322 -21.03 13.99 -3.60
CA GLY A 322 -20.07 12.88 -3.71
C GLY A 322 -20.72 11.51 -3.49
N TRP A 323 -21.63 11.39 -2.53
CA TRP A 323 -22.39 10.17 -2.26
C TRP A 323 -23.19 9.68 -3.48
N PHE A 324 -23.76 10.61 -4.27
CA PHE A 324 -24.51 10.27 -5.49
C PHE A 324 -23.60 9.66 -6.56
N HIS A 325 -22.38 10.21 -6.74
CA HIS A 325 -21.40 9.64 -7.66
C HIS A 325 -20.98 8.25 -7.27
N LEU A 326 -20.78 8.00 -5.96
CA LEU A 326 -20.42 6.68 -5.44
C LEU A 326 -21.56 5.68 -5.64
N LEU A 327 -22.79 6.02 -5.27
CA LEU A 327 -23.95 5.14 -5.47
C LEU A 327 -24.15 4.81 -6.96
N LYS A 328 -24.00 5.81 -7.85
CA LYS A 328 -24.08 5.57 -9.29
C LYS A 328 -23.01 4.58 -9.76
N ALA A 329 -21.76 4.74 -9.29
CA ALA A 329 -20.67 3.84 -9.65
C ALA A 329 -20.87 2.41 -9.14
N MET A 330 -21.48 2.24 -7.97
CA MET A 330 -21.82 0.91 -7.42
C MET A 330 -22.89 0.16 -8.23
N HIS A 331 -23.71 0.86 -9.01
CA HIS A 331 -24.78 0.25 -9.81
C HIS A 331 -24.44 0.19 -11.30
N ASN A 332 -23.74 1.21 -11.82
CA ASN A 332 -23.37 1.33 -13.22
C ASN A 332 -21.83 1.42 -13.31
N TYR A 333 -21.18 0.29 -13.45
CA TYR A 333 -19.72 0.17 -13.52
C TYR A 333 -19.29 -0.51 -14.81
N GLU A 334 -18.20 -0.03 -15.36
CA GLU A 334 -17.52 -0.63 -16.51
C GLU A 334 -16.33 -1.50 -16.10
N ALA A 335 -15.89 -1.35 -14.87
CA ALA A 335 -14.72 -2.03 -14.34
C ALA A 335 -14.96 -2.53 -12.91
N VAL A 336 -14.20 -3.55 -12.54
CA VAL A 336 -14.17 -4.08 -11.17
C VAL A 336 -12.74 -4.09 -10.63
N ASP A 337 -12.61 -3.79 -9.36
CA ASP A 337 -11.36 -3.90 -8.60
C ASP A 337 -11.40 -5.22 -7.81
N LEU A 338 -10.50 -6.16 -8.17
CA LEU A 338 -10.38 -7.45 -7.48
C LEU A 338 -9.66 -7.22 -6.16
N MET A 339 -10.29 -7.53 -5.04
CA MET A 339 -9.77 -7.20 -3.72
C MET A 339 -9.09 -8.39 -3.05
N LEU A 340 -9.83 -9.45 -2.81
CA LEU A 340 -9.38 -10.63 -2.07
C LEU A 340 -9.86 -11.89 -2.76
N ASN A 341 -8.98 -12.86 -2.91
CA ASN A 341 -9.35 -14.20 -3.33
C ASN A 341 -8.53 -15.24 -2.56
N ARG A 342 -9.21 -16.25 -2.00
CA ARG A 342 -8.52 -17.30 -1.23
C ARG A 342 -9.40 -18.53 -1.07
N ALA A 343 -8.75 -19.70 -1.01
CA ALA A 343 -9.33 -20.89 -0.41
C ALA A 343 -8.92 -20.97 1.08
N VAL A 344 -9.82 -21.41 1.95
CA VAL A 344 -9.49 -21.62 3.36
C VAL A 344 -8.38 -22.69 3.49
N PRO A 345 -7.57 -22.71 4.57
CA PRO A 345 -6.40 -23.58 4.67
C PRO A 345 -6.65 -25.05 4.33
N LYS A 346 -7.74 -25.64 4.80
CA LYS A 346 -8.17 -27.02 4.53
C LYS A 346 -8.38 -27.33 3.03
N TRP A 347 -8.67 -26.28 2.22
CA TRP A 347 -9.02 -26.40 0.81
C TRP A 347 -7.95 -25.83 -0.14
N GLN A 348 -6.84 -25.32 0.38
CA GLN A 348 -5.73 -24.86 -0.45
C GLN A 348 -5.13 -26.02 -1.25
N ASN A 349 -4.58 -25.71 -2.42
CA ASN A 349 -3.97 -26.64 -3.37
C ASN A 349 -4.92 -27.70 -3.96
N LYS A 350 -6.22 -27.66 -3.67
CA LYS A 350 -7.24 -28.58 -4.24
C LYS A 350 -7.91 -28.04 -5.49
N GLY A 351 -7.54 -26.84 -5.95
CA GLY A 351 -8.10 -26.24 -7.17
C GLY A 351 -9.48 -25.59 -7.02
N VAL A 352 -10.04 -25.54 -5.80
CA VAL A 352 -11.40 -25.03 -5.54
C VAL A 352 -11.60 -23.56 -5.94
N SER A 353 -10.51 -22.80 -6.10
CA SER A 353 -10.55 -21.43 -6.62
C SER A 353 -11.16 -21.35 -8.02
N ALA A 354 -11.09 -22.41 -8.82
CA ALA A 354 -11.74 -22.47 -10.13
C ALA A 354 -13.24 -22.18 -10.04
N ILE A 355 -13.91 -22.59 -8.95
CA ILE A 355 -15.35 -22.44 -8.79
C ILE A 355 -15.74 -20.97 -8.69
N PHE A 356 -15.09 -20.20 -7.78
CA PHE A 356 -15.42 -18.77 -7.68
C PHE A 356 -14.92 -17.95 -8.88
N HIS A 357 -13.81 -18.35 -9.52
CA HIS A 357 -13.35 -17.68 -10.75
C HIS A 357 -14.37 -17.84 -11.89
N CYS A 358 -14.93 -19.04 -12.12
CA CYS A 358 -15.99 -19.24 -13.10
C CYS A 358 -17.21 -18.38 -12.76
N SER A 359 -17.69 -18.46 -11.51
CA SER A 359 -18.86 -17.69 -11.06
C SER A 359 -18.67 -16.18 -11.24
N MET A 360 -17.51 -15.64 -10.87
CA MET A 360 -17.22 -14.21 -11.04
C MET A 360 -17.15 -13.83 -12.51
N SER A 361 -16.52 -14.66 -13.37
CA SER A 361 -16.46 -14.43 -14.81
C SER A 361 -17.85 -14.37 -15.44
N ASP A 362 -18.74 -15.30 -15.10
CA ASP A 362 -20.13 -15.31 -15.59
C ASP A 362 -20.87 -14.02 -15.21
N LYS A 363 -20.67 -13.55 -13.96
CA LYS A 363 -21.25 -12.30 -13.47
C LYS A 363 -20.73 -11.08 -14.22
N TYR A 364 -19.42 -11.06 -14.53
CA TYR A 364 -18.81 -9.95 -15.28
C TYR A 364 -19.29 -9.90 -16.72
N GLN A 365 -19.40 -11.06 -17.37
CA GLN A 365 -19.97 -11.16 -18.73
C GLN A 365 -21.43 -10.69 -18.74
N ALA A 366 -22.27 -11.17 -17.80
CA ALA A 366 -23.66 -10.76 -17.69
C ALA A 366 -23.82 -9.26 -17.45
N ALA A 367 -22.92 -8.65 -16.67
CA ALA A 367 -22.89 -7.21 -16.41
C ALA A 367 -22.22 -6.40 -17.54
N LYS A 368 -21.64 -7.04 -18.55
CA LYS A 368 -20.83 -6.40 -19.63
C LYS A 368 -19.68 -5.58 -19.07
N THR A 369 -19.03 -6.10 -18.02
CA THR A 369 -17.86 -5.47 -17.39
C THR A 369 -16.70 -5.50 -18.37
N ARG A 370 -16.12 -4.36 -18.72
CA ARG A 370 -15.06 -4.27 -19.73
C ARG A 370 -13.72 -4.82 -19.24
N TYR A 371 -13.32 -4.45 -18.02
CA TYR A 371 -12.04 -4.91 -17.48
C TYR A 371 -12.09 -5.08 -15.95
N ALA A 372 -11.16 -5.86 -15.46
CA ALA A 372 -10.89 -6.04 -14.05
C ALA A 372 -9.44 -5.62 -13.73
N ILE A 373 -9.24 -5.01 -12.56
CA ILE A 373 -7.89 -4.66 -12.06
C ILE A 373 -7.61 -5.51 -10.82
N SER A 374 -6.46 -6.18 -10.81
CA SER A 374 -6.06 -6.98 -9.66
C SER A 374 -5.68 -6.11 -8.46
N ASN A 375 -5.87 -6.63 -7.25
CA ASN A 375 -5.22 -6.05 -6.07
C ASN A 375 -3.69 -6.14 -6.22
N PRO A 376 -2.92 -5.22 -5.60
CA PRO A 376 -1.46 -5.33 -5.56
C PRO A 376 -1.02 -6.69 -4.99
N GLN A 377 -0.24 -7.45 -5.75
CA GLN A 377 0.30 -8.75 -5.37
C GLN A 377 1.81 -8.67 -5.30
N ILE A 378 2.39 -9.13 -4.19
CA ILE A 378 3.84 -9.14 -4.05
C ILE A 378 4.49 -9.96 -5.18
N GLU A 379 5.57 -9.47 -5.75
CA GLU A 379 6.28 -10.07 -6.89
C GLU A 379 6.72 -11.53 -6.66
N THR A 380 6.93 -11.94 -5.41
CA THR A 380 7.31 -13.30 -5.03
C THR A 380 6.12 -14.25 -4.84
N ASN A 381 4.88 -13.76 -4.95
CA ASN A 381 3.69 -14.59 -4.76
C ASN A 381 3.44 -15.49 -5.97
N SER A 382 3.49 -16.82 -5.80
CA SER A 382 3.18 -17.79 -6.84
C SER A 382 1.75 -17.66 -7.41
N ALA A 383 0.83 -17.02 -6.71
CA ALA A 383 -0.51 -16.71 -7.22
C ALA A 383 -0.47 -15.76 -8.43
N VAL A 384 0.62 -15.01 -8.65
CA VAL A 384 0.85 -14.23 -9.88
C VAL A 384 0.80 -15.11 -11.13
N ASN A 385 1.17 -16.39 -11.04
CA ASN A 385 1.10 -17.35 -12.15
C ASN A 385 -0.34 -17.67 -12.60
N VAL A 386 -1.35 -17.34 -11.80
CA VAL A 386 -2.75 -17.47 -12.21
C VAL A 386 -3.07 -16.54 -13.37
N TRP A 387 -2.45 -15.37 -13.42
CA TRP A 387 -2.67 -14.38 -14.47
C TRP A 387 -2.18 -14.86 -15.84
N GLY A 388 -1.16 -15.71 -15.90
CA GLY A 388 -0.73 -16.35 -17.15
C GLY A 388 -1.79 -17.18 -17.86
N LYS A 389 -2.97 -17.40 -17.24
CA LYS A 389 -4.14 -18.08 -17.84
C LYS A 389 -5.17 -17.12 -18.44
N TYR A 390 -4.96 -15.83 -18.32
CA TYR A 390 -5.81 -14.77 -18.84
C TYR A 390 -5.01 -13.85 -19.74
N GLU A 391 -5.65 -13.21 -20.70
CA GLU A 391 -5.06 -12.05 -21.36
C GLU A 391 -4.99 -10.92 -20.36
N HIS A 392 -3.79 -10.48 -20.06
CA HIS A 392 -3.53 -9.48 -19.03
C HIS A 392 -2.36 -8.58 -19.41
N GLU A 393 -2.37 -7.37 -18.90
CA GLU A 393 -1.27 -6.42 -19.01
C GLU A 393 -0.84 -5.96 -17.61
N LEU A 394 0.46 -5.67 -17.43
CA LEU A 394 0.92 -5.02 -16.21
C LEU A 394 0.35 -3.60 -16.16
N TYR A 395 -0.49 -3.34 -15.18
CA TYR A 395 -1.20 -2.08 -15.03
C TYR A 395 -0.42 -1.07 -14.19
N MET A 396 0.10 -1.51 -13.05
CA MET A 396 0.89 -0.71 -12.13
C MET A 396 1.90 -1.57 -11.38
N ARG A 397 3.05 -0.98 -11.06
CA ARG A 397 4.02 -1.52 -10.10
C ARG A 397 4.21 -0.55 -8.95
N ARG A 398 4.24 -1.08 -7.74
CA ARG A 398 4.44 -0.31 -6.51
C ARG A 398 5.61 -0.88 -5.74
N ARG A 399 6.34 -0.03 -5.06
CA ARG A 399 7.54 -0.44 -4.33
C ARG A 399 7.46 -0.04 -2.86
N CYS A 400 7.83 -0.96 -1.99
CA CYS A 400 8.24 -0.65 -0.64
C CYS A 400 9.74 -0.37 -0.61
N TYR A 401 10.11 0.69 0.06
CA TYR A 401 11.48 1.07 0.28
C TYR A 401 11.87 0.83 1.74
N VAL A 402 13.14 0.54 1.99
CA VAL A 402 13.69 0.32 3.34
C VAL A 402 15.02 1.03 3.48
N LYS A 403 15.33 1.47 4.71
CA LYS A 403 16.62 2.04 5.07
C LYS A 403 17.00 1.66 6.49
N SER A 404 18.25 1.29 6.72
CA SER A 404 18.86 1.18 8.05
C SER A 404 19.06 2.58 8.64
N LEU A 405 18.80 2.74 9.94
CA LEU A 405 18.84 4.01 10.65
C LEU A 405 20.14 4.20 11.43
#